data_bf8a5456c42edf6d5805a9c77a28b1e1
#
_entry.id   bf8a5456c42edf6d5805a9c77a28b1e1
#
_cell.length_a   1.000
_cell.length_b   1.000
_cell.length_c   1.000
_cell.angle_alpha   90.00
_cell.angle_beta   90.00
_cell.angle_gamma   90.00
#
_symmetry.space_group_name_H-M   'P 1'
#
loop_
_entity.id
_entity.type
_entity.pdbx_description
1 polymer ?
#
loop_
_entity_poly.entity_id
_entity_poly.type
_entity_poly.pdbx_seq_one_letter_code
_entity_poly.pdbx_strand_id
1 'polypeptide(L)'
;VLVEEKEIQLPSVDADALTAEVVAEYLKDHPDFFVQRPELIDRLSLPHADLGTVSLVHIQMNRQRQRIEELEEEITTLMSLAASNDRTFYEFMDLQGQILKCADFKQVIAAIEQKAKELGLKAYVRLLSQCHAETQLSKESYQRFAMNHLNGKDAYLGRLRKVDREALFGNMDVPEMGSYVVLPLVKQQPLGVLAFSSEDGGHFQPDMDTLFLRHLSLVVAYLAQTLVWHEHHDNSTQQTSTQ
;
A
#
# COMPACT_ATOMS: atom_id res chain seq x y z
N VAL A 1 -16.30 71.06 8.72
CA VAL A 1 -17.41 70.29 8.16
C VAL A 1 -17.13 68.85 8.40
N LEU A 2 -17.76 68.32 9.48
CA LEU A 2 -17.72 66.92 9.87
C LEU A 2 -18.77 66.19 9.03
N VAL A 3 -18.36 65.18 8.28
CA VAL A 3 -19.27 64.28 7.59
C VAL A 3 -19.51 63.12 8.57
N GLU A 4 -20.71 63.03 9.09
CA GLU A 4 -21.19 61.88 9.86
C GLU A 4 -21.34 60.69 8.94
N GLU A 5 -20.49 59.68 9.16
CA GLU A 5 -20.71 58.34 8.62
C GLU A 5 -21.89 57.70 9.33
N LYS A 6 -23.00 57.58 8.64
CA LYS A 6 -24.16 56.86 9.09
C LYS A 6 -23.91 55.36 8.88
N GLU A 7 -23.53 54.67 9.95
CA GLU A 7 -23.51 53.21 9.98
C GLU A 7 -24.91 52.68 9.65
N ILE A 8 -25.02 52.04 8.50
CA ILE A 8 -26.23 51.29 8.14
C ILE A 8 -26.16 49.97 8.96
N GLN A 9 -26.87 49.96 10.09
CA GLN A 9 -27.16 48.74 10.83
C GLN A 9 -28.05 47.86 9.94
N LEU A 10 -27.46 46.82 9.35
CA LEU A 10 -28.21 45.71 8.76
C LEU A 10 -29.00 45.01 9.90
N PRO A 11 -30.30 44.80 9.76
CA PRO A 11 -31.07 44.06 10.75
C PRO A 11 -30.50 42.64 10.83
N SER A 12 -30.19 42.21 12.06
CA SER A 12 -29.90 40.80 12.35
C SER A 12 -31.17 40.00 12.10
N VAL A 13 -31.25 39.36 10.94
CA VAL A 13 -32.36 38.44 10.64
C VAL A 13 -32.06 37.18 11.46
N ASP A 14 -32.89 36.93 12.46
CA ASP A 14 -32.88 35.65 13.19
C ASP A 14 -33.04 34.53 12.16
N ALA A 15 -32.09 33.57 12.17
CA ALA A 15 -32.07 32.46 11.22
C ALA A 15 -33.34 31.58 11.25
N ASP A 16 -34.11 31.67 12.34
CA ASP A 16 -35.40 30.96 12.53
C ASP A 16 -36.60 31.70 11.89
N ALA A 17 -36.41 32.91 11.37
CA ALA A 17 -37.53 33.71 10.81
C ALA A 17 -37.75 33.48 9.30
N LEU A 18 -36.89 32.65 8.64
CA LEU A 18 -37.07 32.27 7.24
C LEU A 18 -38.07 31.12 7.15
N THR A 19 -39.36 31.46 7.14
CA THR A 19 -40.41 30.47 6.86
C THR A 19 -40.43 30.11 5.39
N ALA A 20 -40.95 28.92 5.04
CA ALA A 20 -41.08 28.46 3.67
C ALA A 20 -41.85 29.44 2.78
N GLU A 21 -42.82 30.16 3.38
CA GLU A 21 -43.64 31.20 2.73
C GLU A 21 -42.79 32.39 2.29
N VAL A 22 -41.89 32.88 3.15
CA VAL A 22 -41.02 34.02 2.84
C VAL A 22 -40.06 33.66 1.70
N VAL A 23 -39.51 32.44 1.70
CA VAL A 23 -38.68 31.95 0.62
C VAL A 23 -39.46 31.82 -0.68
N ALA A 24 -40.69 31.29 -0.62
CA ALA A 24 -41.54 31.15 -1.79
C ALA A 24 -41.94 32.52 -2.40
N GLU A 25 -42.22 33.51 -1.57
CA GLU A 25 -42.56 34.88 -2.00
C GLU A 25 -41.34 35.57 -2.62
N TYR A 26 -40.15 35.41 -2.01
CA TYR A 26 -38.90 35.93 -2.55
C TYR A 26 -38.58 35.34 -3.94
N LEU A 27 -38.76 34.03 -4.11
CA LEU A 27 -38.52 33.36 -5.39
C LEU A 27 -39.52 33.74 -6.49
N LYS A 28 -40.77 34.12 -6.14
CA LYS A 28 -41.77 34.66 -7.07
C LYS A 28 -41.34 36.02 -7.61
N ASP A 29 -40.77 36.87 -6.75
CA ASP A 29 -40.32 38.19 -7.11
C ASP A 29 -39.00 38.20 -7.87
N HIS A 30 -38.24 37.09 -7.74
CA HIS A 30 -36.91 36.91 -8.37
C HIS A 30 -36.84 35.65 -9.22
N PRO A 31 -37.53 35.59 -10.39
CA PRO A 31 -37.60 34.39 -11.22
C PRO A 31 -36.21 33.97 -11.76
N ASP A 32 -35.28 34.90 -11.87
CA ASP A 32 -33.91 34.65 -12.37
C ASP A 32 -32.95 34.22 -11.26
N PHE A 33 -33.42 34.00 -10.03
CA PHE A 33 -32.57 33.64 -8.90
C PHE A 33 -31.68 32.40 -9.17
N PHE A 34 -32.26 31.35 -9.76
CA PHE A 34 -31.56 30.12 -10.08
C PHE A 34 -30.65 30.24 -11.32
N VAL A 35 -30.89 31.20 -12.22
CA VAL A 35 -30.01 31.46 -13.34
C VAL A 35 -28.68 32.04 -12.87
N GLN A 36 -28.70 32.82 -11.80
CA GLN A 36 -27.52 33.43 -11.18
C GLN A 36 -26.80 32.48 -10.20
N ARG A 37 -27.46 31.40 -9.79
CA ARG A 37 -26.94 30.42 -8.81
C ARG A 37 -27.26 28.98 -9.22
N PRO A 38 -26.66 28.52 -10.32
CA PRO A 38 -26.92 27.18 -10.88
C PRO A 38 -26.56 26.06 -9.90
N GLU A 39 -25.57 26.28 -9.04
CA GLU A 39 -25.14 25.31 -8.03
C GLU A 39 -26.23 24.92 -7.02
N LEU A 40 -27.25 25.79 -6.82
CA LEU A 40 -28.37 25.48 -5.94
C LEU A 40 -29.37 24.51 -6.58
N ILE A 41 -29.49 24.54 -7.92
CA ILE A 41 -30.41 23.66 -8.65
C ILE A 41 -29.98 22.20 -8.47
N ASP A 42 -28.68 21.92 -8.43
CA ASP A 42 -28.13 20.58 -8.28
C ASP A 42 -28.46 19.92 -6.93
N ARG A 43 -28.74 20.75 -5.91
CA ARG A 43 -29.12 20.31 -4.57
C ARG A 43 -30.62 20.27 -4.32
N LEU A 44 -31.43 20.81 -5.23
CA LEU A 44 -32.87 20.81 -5.08
C LEU A 44 -33.48 19.45 -5.43
N SER A 45 -34.15 18.84 -4.44
CA SER A 45 -34.99 17.67 -4.66
C SER A 45 -36.40 18.16 -5.01
N LEU A 46 -36.75 18.16 -6.30
CA LEU A 46 -38.11 18.50 -6.74
C LEU A 46 -38.96 17.23 -6.75
N PRO A 47 -39.93 17.08 -5.85
CA PRO A 47 -40.88 15.97 -5.98
C PRO A 47 -41.75 16.22 -7.21
N HIS A 48 -41.67 15.33 -8.18
CA HIS A 48 -42.57 15.33 -9.33
C HIS A 48 -43.96 14.84 -8.87
N ALA A 49 -44.78 15.79 -8.51
CA ALA A 49 -46.20 15.57 -8.20
C ALA A 49 -47.05 15.66 -9.48
N ASP A 50 -46.64 15.03 -10.54
CA ASP A 50 -47.54 14.88 -11.72
C ASP A 50 -47.99 13.43 -11.86
N LEU A 51 -49.20 13.27 -11.47
CA LEU A 51 -50.19 12.25 -11.83
C LEU A 51 -49.69 11.25 -12.92
N GLY A 52 -48.98 10.23 -12.50
CA GLY A 52 -48.89 8.96 -13.25
C GLY A 52 -47.87 8.84 -14.39
N THR A 53 -47.18 9.91 -14.79
CA THR A 53 -46.14 9.83 -15.82
C THR A 53 -44.78 10.22 -15.23
N VAL A 54 -43.96 9.22 -14.97
CA VAL A 54 -42.56 9.44 -14.62
C VAL A 54 -41.83 9.98 -15.85
N SER A 55 -41.34 11.21 -15.80
CA SER A 55 -40.55 11.78 -16.89
C SER A 55 -39.27 10.96 -17.12
N LEU A 56 -39.12 10.38 -18.31
CA LEU A 56 -37.91 9.62 -18.69
C LEU A 56 -36.63 10.48 -18.51
N VAL A 57 -36.74 11.79 -18.73
CA VAL A 57 -35.65 12.75 -18.54
C VAL A 57 -35.20 12.79 -17.06
N HIS A 58 -36.15 12.81 -16.12
CA HIS A 58 -35.85 12.81 -14.69
C HIS A 58 -35.18 11.51 -14.24
N ILE A 59 -35.66 10.35 -14.76
CA ILE A 59 -35.00 9.06 -14.51
C ILE A 59 -33.59 9.07 -15.05
N GLN A 60 -33.38 9.60 -16.25
CA GLN A 60 -32.08 9.67 -16.87
C GLN A 60 -31.13 10.59 -16.09
N MET A 61 -31.59 11.77 -15.64
CA MET A 61 -30.80 12.69 -14.82
C MET A 61 -30.41 12.08 -13.47
N ASN A 62 -31.33 11.39 -12.79
CA ASN A 62 -31.02 10.70 -11.54
C ASN A 62 -30.01 9.58 -11.74
N ARG A 63 -30.13 8.82 -12.84
CA ARG A 63 -29.16 7.79 -13.19
C ARG A 63 -27.77 8.37 -13.48
N GLN A 64 -27.71 9.54 -14.14
CA GLN A 64 -26.45 10.23 -14.41
C GLN A 64 -25.85 10.77 -13.12
N ARG A 65 -26.61 11.36 -12.21
CA ARG A 65 -26.14 11.80 -10.88
C ARG A 65 -25.56 10.63 -10.08
N GLN A 66 -26.29 9.53 -10.01
CA GLN A 66 -25.81 8.34 -9.34
C GLN A 66 -24.50 7.83 -9.97
N ARG A 67 -24.39 7.86 -11.30
CA ARG A 67 -23.16 7.44 -12.00
C ARG A 67 -21.99 8.41 -11.73
N ILE A 68 -22.26 9.71 -11.57
CA ILE A 68 -21.22 10.70 -11.18
C ILE A 68 -20.75 10.40 -9.76
N GLU A 69 -21.65 10.20 -8.80
CA GLU A 69 -21.30 9.85 -7.41
C GLU A 69 -20.45 8.57 -7.35
N GLU A 70 -20.85 7.51 -8.06
CA GLU A 70 -20.07 6.27 -8.16
C GLU A 70 -18.65 6.52 -8.72
N LEU A 71 -18.51 7.35 -9.77
CA LEU A 71 -17.23 7.68 -10.37
C LEU A 71 -16.37 8.54 -9.44
N GLU A 72 -16.95 9.47 -8.69
CA GLU A 72 -16.23 10.28 -7.70
C GLU A 72 -15.67 9.43 -6.55
N GLU A 73 -16.44 8.44 -6.07
CA GLU A 73 -15.97 7.45 -5.09
C GLU A 73 -14.83 6.59 -5.66
N GLU A 74 -14.98 6.13 -6.92
CA GLU A 74 -13.97 5.33 -7.60
C GLU A 74 -12.67 6.12 -7.80
N ILE A 75 -12.75 7.39 -8.22
CA ILE A 75 -11.61 8.31 -8.34
C ILE A 75 -10.93 8.50 -6.99
N THR A 76 -11.69 8.74 -5.93
CA THR A 76 -11.13 8.93 -4.57
C THR A 76 -10.37 7.68 -4.12
N THR A 77 -10.93 6.51 -4.39
CA THR A 77 -10.29 5.21 -4.09
C THR A 77 -8.99 5.04 -4.88
N LEU A 78 -9.02 5.33 -6.19
CA LEU A 78 -7.84 5.25 -7.06
C LEU A 78 -6.75 6.24 -6.64
N MET A 79 -7.11 7.47 -6.25
CA MET A 79 -6.15 8.46 -5.75
C MET A 79 -5.49 8.00 -4.44
N SER A 80 -6.25 7.37 -3.54
CA SER A 80 -5.71 6.80 -2.31
C SER A 80 -4.74 5.65 -2.59
N LEU A 81 -5.08 4.76 -3.52
CA LEU A 81 -4.20 3.68 -3.97
C LEU A 81 -2.92 4.22 -4.62
N ALA A 82 -3.03 5.23 -5.48
CA ALA A 82 -1.88 5.86 -6.12
C ALA A 82 -0.94 6.48 -5.08
N ALA A 83 -1.45 7.22 -4.11
CA ALA A 83 -0.65 7.80 -3.03
C ALA A 83 0.04 6.73 -2.16
N SER A 84 -0.64 5.62 -1.90
CA SER A 84 -0.07 4.47 -1.19
C SER A 84 1.05 3.80 -2.00
N ASN A 85 0.85 3.63 -3.31
CA ASN A 85 1.85 3.07 -4.20
C ASN A 85 3.09 3.97 -4.31
N ASP A 86 2.92 5.29 -4.42
CA ASP A 86 4.02 6.25 -4.44
C ASP A 86 4.85 6.17 -3.15
N ARG A 87 4.20 6.11 -2.00
CA ARG A 87 4.88 5.95 -0.72
C ARG A 87 5.69 4.65 -0.70
N THR A 88 5.10 3.54 -1.10
CA THR A 88 5.77 2.24 -1.18
C THR A 88 6.98 2.30 -2.11
N PHE A 89 6.85 2.97 -3.26
CA PHE A 89 7.95 3.18 -4.20
C PHE A 89 9.13 3.89 -3.55
N TYR A 90 8.90 5.01 -2.85
CA TYR A 90 9.98 5.74 -2.17
C TYR A 90 10.64 4.91 -1.07
N GLU A 91 9.90 4.13 -0.30
CA GLU A 91 10.45 3.22 0.71
C GLU A 91 11.38 2.16 0.07
N PHE A 92 10.99 1.62 -1.08
CA PHE A 92 11.83 0.67 -1.83
C PHE A 92 13.06 1.32 -2.44
N MET A 93 12.94 2.53 -2.98
CA MET A 93 14.07 3.27 -3.54
C MET A 93 15.11 3.63 -2.46
N ASP A 94 14.64 4.02 -1.27
CA ASP A 94 15.51 4.29 -0.12
C ASP A 94 16.26 3.01 0.31
N LEU A 95 15.54 1.89 0.47
CA LEU A 95 16.15 0.60 0.77
C LEU A 95 17.20 0.21 -0.29
N GLN A 96 16.89 0.37 -1.58
CA GLN A 96 17.86 0.10 -2.64
C GLN A 96 19.11 0.96 -2.52
N GLY A 97 18.93 2.26 -2.24
CA GLY A 97 20.04 3.19 -2.01
C GLY A 97 20.92 2.78 -0.83
N GLN A 98 20.33 2.18 0.20
CA GLN A 98 21.04 1.66 1.36
C GLN A 98 21.81 0.39 1.04
N ILE A 99 21.17 -0.64 0.46
CA ILE A 99 21.80 -1.94 0.17
C ILE A 99 22.91 -1.84 -0.87
N LEU A 100 22.84 -0.90 -1.82
CA LEU A 100 23.89 -0.67 -2.80
C LEU A 100 25.16 -0.03 -2.21
N LYS A 101 25.08 0.56 -1.03
CA LYS A 101 26.22 1.13 -0.29
C LYS A 101 26.88 0.12 0.65
N CYS A 102 26.27 -1.05 0.85
CA CYS A 102 26.81 -2.07 1.73
C CYS A 102 28.11 -2.65 1.20
N ALA A 103 29.09 -2.87 2.08
CA ALA A 103 30.39 -3.43 1.74
C ALA A 103 30.38 -4.96 1.74
N ASP A 104 29.49 -5.60 2.49
CA ASP A 104 29.31 -7.03 2.56
C ASP A 104 27.83 -7.44 2.52
N PHE A 105 27.60 -8.73 2.22
CA PHE A 105 26.22 -9.21 2.07
C PHE A 105 25.46 -9.36 3.41
N LYS A 106 26.15 -9.47 4.52
CA LYS A 106 25.53 -9.49 5.85
C LYS A 106 24.89 -8.16 6.18
N GLN A 107 25.55 -7.04 5.80
CA GLN A 107 24.96 -5.69 5.92
C GLN A 107 23.72 -5.53 5.04
N VAL A 108 23.70 -6.13 3.85
CA VAL A 108 22.52 -6.14 2.96
C VAL A 108 21.34 -6.82 3.65
N ILE A 109 21.57 -8.01 4.23
CA ILE A 109 20.51 -8.73 4.98
C ILE A 109 19.99 -7.87 6.14
N ALA A 110 20.90 -7.31 6.95
CA ALA A 110 20.52 -6.47 8.08
C ALA A 110 19.72 -5.23 7.67
N ALA A 111 20.07 -4.59 6.55
CA ALA A 111 19.32 -3.45 6.02
C ALA A 111 17.90 -3.84 5.58
N ILE A 112 17.75 -5.01 4.92
CA ILE A 112 16.44 -5.53 4.50
C ILE A 112 15.59 -5.88 5.73
N GLU A 113 16.16 -6.54 6.73
CA GLU A 113 15.46 -6.90 7.97
C GLU A 113 15.02 -5.67 8.75
N GLN A 114 15.90 -4.66 8.85
CA GLN A 114 15.58 -3.40 9.51
C GLN A 114 14.42 -2.68 8.81
N LYS A 115 14.47 -2.59 7.48
CA LYS A 115 13.41 -1.94 6.70
C LYS A 115 12.09 -2.71 6.80
N ALA A 116 12.13 -4.03 6.74
CA ALA A 116 10.96 -4.86 6.95
C ALA A 116 10.32 -4.61 8.33
N LYS A 117 11.13 -4.52 9.38
CA LYS A 117 10.68 -4.22 10.73
C LYS A 117 10.01 -2.85 10.84
N GLU A 118 10.55 -1.83 10.18
CA GLU A 118 9.94 -0.49 10.10
C GLU A 118 8.55 -0.52 9.45
N LEU A 119 8.34 -1.44 8.50
CA LEU A 119 7.06 -1.67 7.83
C LEU A 119 6.15 -2.66 8.57
N GLY A 120 6.53 -3.13 9.77
CA GLY A 120 5.77 -4.13 10.52
C GLY A 120 5.82 -5.54 9.93
N LEU A 121 6.84 -5.83 9.12
CA LEU A 121 7.07 -7.10 8.47
C LEU A 121 8.31 -7.79 9.04
N LYS A 122 8.45 -9.11 8.78
CA LYS A 122 9.70 -9.84 8.99
C LYS A 122 10.25 -10.25 7.62
N ALA A 123 11.56 -10.06 7.43
CA ALA A 123 12.25 -10.47 6.21
C ALA A 123 13.12 -11.71 6.47
N TYR A 124 13.28 -12.53 5.44
CA TYR A 124 14.08 -13.74 5.47
C TYR A 124 14.85 -13.86 4.16
N VAL A 125 16.17 -13.99 4.27
CA VAL A 125 17.04 -14.30 3.13
C VAL A 125 17.56 -15.73 3.31
N ARG A 126 17.25 -16.62 2.38
CA ARG A 126 17.65 -18.03 2.43
C ARG A 126 18.41 -18.39 1.16
N LEU A 127 19.63 -18.90 1.28
CA LEU A 127 20.51 -19.18 0.18
C LEU A 127 20.80 -20.67 0.05
N LEU A 128 20.99 -21.11 -1.18
CA LEU A 128 21.38 -22.49 -1.52
C LEU A 128 22.86 -22.75 -1.27
N SER A 129 23.65 -21.69 -1.04
CA SER A 129 25.07 -21.81 -0.71
C SER A 129 25.25 -22.35 0.70
N GLN A 130 26.28 -23.22 0.86
CA GLN A 130 26.59 -23.87 2.15
C GLN A 130 27.45 -22.97 3.08
N CYS A 131 27.69 -21.71 2.69
CA CYS A 131 28.63 -20.86 3.41
C CYS A 131 28.18 -20.44 4.82
N HIS A 132 26.85 -20.42 5.09
CA HIS A 132 26.32 -19.95 6.39
C HIS A 132 25.12 -20.79 6.83
N ALA A 133 25.24 -21.45 7.98
CA ALA A 133 24.21 -22.34 8.52
C ALA A 133 22.88 -21.64 8.79
N GLU A 134 22.90 -20.36 9.22
CA GLU A 134 21.70 -19.59 9.57
C GLU A 134 20.85 -19.21 8.36
N THR A 135 21.47 -19.01 7.20
CA THR A 135 20.78 -18.63 5.95
C THR A 135 20.65 -19.78 4.97
N GLN A 136 21.12 -20.97 5.32
CA GLN A 136 21.15 -22.11 4.42
C GLN A 136 19.75 -22.66 4.12
N LEU A 137 19.47 -22.83 2.82
CA LEU A 137 18.29 -23.51 2.29
C LEU A 137 18.71 -24.78 1.55
N SER A 138 18.05 -25.91 1.82
CA SER A 138 18.37 -27.12 1.05
C SER A 138 17.86 -27.01 -0.38
N LYS A 139 18.61 -27.58 -1.30
CA LYS A 139 18.27 -27.57 -2.73
C LYS A 139 16.94 -28.31 -3.00
N GLU A 140 16.68 -29.39 -2.26
CA GLU A 140 15.45 -30.16 -2.36
C GLU A 140 14.25 -29.36 -1.90
N SER A 141 14.38 -28.62 -0.79
CA SER A 141 13.30 -27.75 -0.26
C SER A 141 12.97 -26.64 -1.25
N TYR A 142 14.00 -26.00 -1.81
CA TYR A 142 13.82 -24.97 -2.83
C TYR A 142 13.10 -25.53 -4.07
N GLN A 143 13.57 -26.65 -4.62
CA GLN A 143 12.99 -27.25 -5.83
C GLN A 143 11.53 -27.65 -5.60
N ARG A 144 11.23 -28.28 -4.46
CA ARG A 144 9.86 -28.65 -4.11
C ARG A 144 8.96 -27.42 -4.01
N PHE A 145 9.41 -26.36 -3.35
CA PHE A 145 8.68 -25.13 -3.26
C PHE A 145 8.46 -24.46 -4.63
N ALA A 146 9.51 -24.38 -5.44
CA ALA A 146 9.45 -23.81 -6.77
C ALA A 146 8.47 -24.54 -7.69
N MET A 147 8.46 -25.87 -7.66
CA MET A 147 7.53 -26.69 -8.44
C MET A 147 6.06 -26.53 -7.98
N ASN A 148 5.83 -26.46 -6.66
CA ASN A 148 4.48 -26.48 -6.12
C ASN A 148 3.83 -25.08 -6.11
N HIS A 149 4.61 -24.04 -5.91
CA HIS A 149 4.10 -22.70 -5.63
C HIS A 149 4.51 -21.64 -6.64
N LEU A 150 5.73 -21.67 -7.15
CA LEU A 150 6.18 -20.71 -8.15
C LEU A 150 5.70 -21.10 -9.56
N ASN A 151 5.91 -22.35 -9.96
CA ASN A 151 5.48 -22.87 -11.27
C ASN A 151 5.71 -21.88 -12.43
N GLY A 152 6.92 -21.29 -12.47
CA GLY A 152 7.31 -20.27 -13.44
C GLY A 152 6.87 -18.85 -13.12
N LYS A 153 6.19 -18.59 -12.00
CA LYS A 153 5.87 -17.26 -11.52
C LYS A 153 7.07 -16.63 -10.82
N ASP A 154 7.15 -15.32 -10.89
CA ASP A 154 8.25 -14.54 -10.31
C ASP A 154 8.10 -14.32 -8.79
N ALA A 155 6.93 -14.59 -8.22
CA ALA A 155 6.66 -14.49 -6.79
C ALA A 155 5.50 -15.40 -6.39
N TYR A 156 5.53 -15.83 -5.14
CA TYR A 156 4.40 -16.44 -4.45
C TYR A 156 3.86 -15.46 -3.41
N LEU A 157 2.54 -15.28 -3.38
CA LEU A 157 1.85 -14.50 -2.35
C LEU A 157 0.74 -15.33 -1.74
N GLY A 158 0.58 -15.22 -0.42
CA GLY A 158 -0.49 -15.86 0.32
C GLY A 158 0.00 -16.61 1.55
N ARG A 159 -0.85 -17.49 2.06
CA ARG A 159 -0.55 -18.30 3.26
C ARG A 159 0.26 -19.54 2.89
N LEU A 160 1.27 -19.84 3.69
CA LEU A 160 2.07 -21.06 3.55
C LEU A 160 1.58 -22.17 4.46
N ARG A 161 1.58 -23.40 3.97
CA ARG A 161 1.33 -24.59 4.78
C ARG A 161 2.51 -24.81 5.73
N LYS A 162 2.25 -25.46 6.88
CA LYS A 162 3.28 -25.79 7.88
C LYS A 162 4.51 -26.45 7.26
N VAL A 163 4.29 -27.44 6.40
CA VAL A 163 5.37 -28.20 5.73
C VAL A 163 6.25 -27.29 4.86
N ASP A 164 5.63 -26.31 4.16
CA ASP A 164 6.36 -25.40 3.28
C ASP A 164 7.12 -24.35 4.11
N ARG A 165 6.53 -23.88 5.23
CA ARG A 165 7.22 -22.98 6.18
C ARG A 165 8.45 -23.64 6.79
N GLU A 166 8.30 -24.86 7.32
CA GLU A 166 9.41 -25.62 7.89
C GLU A 166 10.51 -25.90 6.84
N ALA A 167 10.11 -26.19 5.61
CA ALA A 167 11.04 -26.45 4.53
C ALA A 167 11.85 -25.21 4.10
N LEU A 168 11.21 -24.01 4.08
CA LEU A 168 11.87 -22.77 3.67
C LEU A 168 12.62 -22.10 4.82
N PHE A 169 12.03 -22.06 6.00
CA PHE A 169 12.53 -21.25 7.10
C PHE A 169 13.17 -22.08 8.24
N GLY A 170 12.95 -23.39 8.26
CA GLY A 170 13.47 -24.24 9.32
C GLY A 170 12.92 -23.85 10.68
N ASN A 171 13.81 -23.61 11.65
CA ASN A 171 13.47 -23.26 13.02
C ASN A 171 13.36 -21.73 13.25
N MET A 172 13.32 -20.92 12.19
CA MET A 172 13.15 -19.48 12.32
C MET A 172 11.77 -19.13 12.90
N ASP A 173 11.70 -18.01 13.60
CA ASP A 173 10.44 -17.49 14.11
C ASP A 173 9.58 -16.92 12.97
N VAL A 174 8.59 -17.69 12.52
CA VAL A 174 7.67 -17.35 11.44
C VAL A 174 6.22 -17.40 11.92
N PRO A 175 5.36 -16.45 11.53
CA PRO A 175 3.96 -16.43 11.94
C PRO A 175 3.21 -17.63 11.36
N GLU A 176 2.50 -18.37 12.22
CA GLU A 176 1.76 -19.58 11.80
C GLU A 176 0.56 -19.26 10.90
N MET A 177 -0.18 -18.20 11.25
CA MET A 177 -1.40 -17.77 10.56
C MET A 177 -1.17 -16.56 9.65
N GLY A 178 0.08 -16.15 9.49
CA GLY A 178 0.45 -15.00 8.69
C GLY A 178 0.32 -15.21 7.18
N SER A 179 0.51 -14.13 6.45
CA SER A 179 0.68 -14.12 4.99
C SER A 179 2.14 -13.89 4.62
N TYR A 180 2.51 -14.38 3.45
CA TYR A 180 3.89 -14.40 2.98
C TYR A 180 3.97 -13.91 1.54
N VAL A 181 5.07 -13.26 1.21
CA VAL A 181 5.56 -13.15 -0.15
C VAL A 181 6.92 -13.82 -0.23
N VAL A 182 7.09 -14.70 -1.21
CA VAL A 182 8.34 -15.43 -1.44
C VAL A 182 8.79 -15.19 -2.87
N LEU A 183 9.99 -14.64 -3.00
CA LEU A 183 10.60 -14.26 -4.27
C LEU A 183 11.85 -15.12 -4.50
N PRO A 184 11.99 -15.77 -5.66
CA PRO A 184 13.21 -16.47 -6.00
C PRO A 184 14.35 -15.48 -6.23
N LEU A 185 15.50 -15.74 -5.64
CA LEU A 185 16.75 -15.05 -5.96
C LEU A 185 17.41 -15.80 -7.12
N VAL A 186 17.30 -15.25 -8.32
CA VAL A 186 17.83 -15.89 -9.54
C VAL A 186 18.67 -14.88 -10.31
N LYS A 187 19.84 -15.30 -10.78
CA LYS A 187 20.66 -14.57 -11.75
C LYS A 187 20.87 -15.44 -12.99
N GLN A 188 21.86 -16.29 -13.03
CA GLN A 188 22.04 -17.33 -14.06
C GLN A 188 21.54 -18.67 -13.56
N GLN A 189 21.66 -18.90 -12.27
CA GLN A 189 21.16 -20.05 -11.54
C GLN A 189 20.38 -19.60 -10.30
N PRO A 190 19.48 -20.43 -9.78
CA PRO A 190 18.82 -20.14 -8.53
C PRO A 190 19.85 -20.06 -7.39
N LEU A 191 19.77 -18.96 -6.62
CA LEU A 191 20.66 -18.68 -5.50
C LEU A 191 19.98 -18.91 -4.16
N GLY A 192 18.64 -18.82 -4.13
CA GLY A 192 17.85 -18.93 -2.92
C GLY A 192 16.50 -18.24 -3.02
N VAL A 193 16.00 -17.76 -1.88
CA VAL A 193 14.76 -16.98 -1.79
C VAL A 193 14.92 -15.78 -0.88
N LEU A 194 14.23 -14.71 -1.23
CA LEU A 194 13.92 -13.57 -0.37
C LEU A 194 12.44 -13.68 -0.01
N ALA A 195 12.12 -13.65 1.27
CA ALA A 195 10.73 -13.72 1.72
C ALA A 195 10.43 -12.64 2.74
N PHE A 196 9.18 -12.18 2.73
CA PHE A 196 8.63 -11.33 3.79
C PHE A 196 7.38 -11.99 4.35
N SER A 197 7.16 -11.81 5.65
CA SER A 197 5.95 -12.26 6.31
C SER A 197 5.28 -11.13 7.08
N SER A 198 3.97 -11.19 7.14
CA SER A 198 3.12 -10.37 8.00
C SER A 198 2.36 -11.27 8.97
N GLU A 199 2.12 -10.82 10.19
CA GLU A 199 1.24 -11.48 11.14
C GLU A 199 -0.22 -11.46 10.68
N ASP A 200 -0.59 -10.44 9.87
CA ASP A 200 -1.87 -10.40 9.20
C ASP A 200 -1.92 -11.39 8.04
N GLY A 201 -2.79 -12.38 8.16
CA GLY A 201 -3.01 -13.40 7.13
C GLY A 201 -3.62 -12.90 5.82
N GLY A 202 -4.06 -11.64 5.77
CA GLY A 202 -4.62 -10.97 4.60
C GLY A 202 -3.71 -9.90 3.98
N HIS A 203 -2.53 -9.65 4.57
CA HIS A 203 -1.63 -8.59 4.10
C HIS A 203 -1.10 -8.86 2.68
N PHE A 204 -0.60 -10.07 2.42
CA PHE A 204 -0.13 -10.46 1.08
C PHE A 204 -1.19 -11.29 0.37
N GLN A 205 -1.84 -10.70 -0.63
CA GLN A 205 -2.88 -11.32 -1.45
C GLN A 205 -2.34 -11.73 -2.82
N PRO A 206 -2.85 -12.82 -3.43
CA PRO A 206 -2.33 -13.34 -4.69
C PRO A 206 -2.43 -12.41 -5.89
N ASP A 207 -3.30 -11.41 -5.83
CA ASP A 207 -3.58 -10.40 -6.87
C ASP A 207 -2.77 -9.10 -6.69
N MET A 208 -1.97 -8.99 -5.63
CA MET A 208 -1.12 -7.81 -5.42
C MET A 208 0.01 -7.75 -6.45
N ASP A 209 0.31 -6.52 -6.88
CA ASP A 209 1.47 -6.28 -7.74
C ASP A 209 2.77 -6.50 -6.97
N THR A 210 3.71 -7.19 -7.60
CA THR A 210 5.02 -7.55 -7.04
C THR A 210 6.18 -6.86 -7.73
N LEU A 211 5.92 -5.86 -8.57
CA LEU A 211 6.94 -5.23 -9.41
C LEU A 211 8.16 -4.75 -8.60
N PHE A 212 7.93 -4.01 -7.52
CA PHE A 212 9.01 -3.50 -6.67
C PHE A 212 9.78 -4.61 -5.95
N LEU A 213 9.05 -5.60 -5.43
CA LEU A 213 9.65 -6.75 -4.74
C LEU A 213 10.49 -7.59 -5.69
N ARG A 214 10.04 -7.79 -6.93
CA ARG A 214 10.80 -8.49 -7.99
C ARG A 214 12.07 -7.72 -8.31
N HIS A 215 11.99 -6.40 -8.46
CA HIS A 215 13.18 -5.59 -8.70
C HIS A 215 14.16 -5.68 -7.53
N LEU A 216 13.67 -5.62 -6.29
CA LEU A 216 14.50 -5.83 -5.10
C LEU A 216 15.17 -7.22 -5.12
N SER A 217 14.44 -8.28 -5.45
CA SER A 217 15.00 -9.63 -5.49
C SER A 217 16.13 -9.76 -6.52
N LEU A 218 16.04 -9.09 -7.66
CA LEU A 218 17.11 -9.05 -8.68
C LEU A 218 18.36 -8.34 -8.16
N VAL A 219 18.19 -7.20 -7.47
CA VAL A 219 19.30 -6.46 -6.87
C VAL A 219 19.97 -7.30 -5.78
N VAL A 220 19.18 -7.91 -4.89
CA VAL A 220 19.70 -8.78 -3.83
C VAL A 220 20.41 -10.00 -4.41
N ALA A 221 19.86 -10.63 -5.46
CA ALA A 221 20.51 -11.75 -6.14
C ALA A 221 21.87 -11.34 -6.75
N TYR A 222 21.95 -10.13 -7.32
CA TYR A 222 23.20 -9.59 -7.84
C TYR A 222 24.22 -9.39 -6.71
N LEU A 223 23.82 -8.76 -5.62
CA LEU A 223 24.68 -8.48 -4.47
C LEU A 223 25.14 -9.76 -3.77
N ALA A 224 24.29 -10.78 -3.69
CA ALA A 224 24.64 -12.08 -3.11
C ALA A 224 25.79 -12.80 -3.84
N GLN A 225 26.00 -12.51 -5.12
CA GLN A 225 27.12 -13.07 -5.91
C GLN A 225 28.35 -12.17 -5.96
N THR A 226 28.18 -10.85 -5.78
CA THR A 226 29.26 -9.89 -5.98
C THR A 226 29.94 -9.46 -4.68
N LEU A 227 29.17 -9.43 -3.58
CA LEU A 227 29.70 -9.04 -2.29
C LEU A 227 30.31 -10.23 -1.55
N VAL A 228 31.39 -9.94 -0.85
CA VAL A 228 32.09 -10.92 0.00
C VAL A 228 31.28 -11.11 1.30
N TRP A 229 31.28 -12.32 1.80
CA TRP A 229 30.76 -12.64 3.13
C TRP A 229 31.91 -12.54 4.13
N HIS A 230 31.94 -11.49 4.92
CA HIS A 230 32.90 -11.38 6.01
C HIS A 230 32.33 -12.05 7.27
N GLU A 231 32.97 -13.15 7.69
CA GLU A 231 32.80 -13.64 9.05
C GLU A 231 33.54 -12.67 9.98
N HIS A 232 32.83 -11.96 10.85
CA HIS A 232 33.47 -11.35 12.00
C HIS A 232 33.97 -12.49 12.91
N HIS A 233 35.23 -12.82 12.80
CA HIS A 233 35.93 -13.48 13.88
C HIS A 233 36.00 -12.46 15.01
N ASP A 234 35.14 -12.62 16.01
CA ASP A 234 35.33 -12.06 17.33
C ASP A 234 36.64 -12.65 17.90
N ASN A 235 37.77 -12.02 17.58
CA ASN A 235 39.03 -12.22 18.27
C ASN A 235 38.96 -11.48 19.64
N SER A 236 38.09 -11.97 20.49
CA SER A 236 38.15 -11.66 21.91
C SER A 236 38.70 -12.88 22.62
N THR A 237 39.91 -12.69 23.17
CA THR A 237 40.48 -13.46 24.27
C THR A 237 41.39 -14.60 23.89
N GLN A 238 42.67 -14.30 23.87
CA GLN A 238 43.68 -15.04 24.67
C GLN A 238 44.94 -14.17 24.84
N GLN A 239 44.91 -13.26 25.78
CA GLN A 239 46.07 -12.90 26.55
C GLN A 239 46.09 -13.85 27.76
N THR A 240 46.63 -14.99 27.62
CA THR A 240 47.13 -15.79 28.76
C THR A 240 48.51 -15.25 29.13
N SER A 241 48.55 -14.58 30.26
CA SER A 241 49.69 -14.36 31.11
C SER A 241 50.56 -15.66 31.22
N THR A 242 51.82 -15.53 30.83
CA THR A 242 52.86 -16.46 31.31
C THR A 242 53.91 -15.63 31.99
N GLN A 243 54.02 -15.89 33.24
CA GLN A 243 55.23 -15.71 33.94
C GLN A 243 55.70 -16.99 34.53
#